data_0aa9b7567181300454b808a50c1608d0
#
_entry.id   0aa9b7567181300454b808a50c1608d0
#
_cell.length_a   1.000
_cell.length_b   1.000
_cell.length_c   1.000
_cell.angle_alpha   90.00
_cell.angle_beta   90.00
_cell.angle_gamma   90.00
#
_symmetry.space_group_name_H-M   'P 1'
#
loop_
_entity.id
_entity.type
_entity.pdbx_description
1 polymer ?
#
loop_
_entity_poly.entity_id
_entity_poly.type
_entity_poly.pdbx_seq_one_letter_code
_entity_poly.pdbx_strand_id
1 'polypeptide(L)'
;GLMLAILIIGIIFVFINNINYKYFVVSLVPNILPLFSCLGIFALFGFYLSLSNAFIFAIVFGLIVDDSVHIISAYSISRRRNKSIQESIQHCQENTFHAVIKTTFVIIVSLFPLLFSQFTSISQLAYITITAAIIALIFDILLLPILLAKYIR
;
A
#
# COMPACT_ATOMS: atom_id res chain seq x y z
N GLY A 1 14.05 3.48 -13.20
CA GLY A 1 13.81 3.77 -11.79
C GLY A 1 12.65 3.00 -11.19
N LEU A 2 11.44 3.57 -11.16
CA LEU A 2 10.28 3.01 -10.42
C LEU A 2 9.85 1.62 -10.91
N MET A 3 9.79 1.40 -12.22
CA MET A 3 9.46 0.09 -12.79
C MET A 3 10.45 -1.00 -12.38
N LEU A 4 11.73 -0.68 -12.33
CA LEU A 4 12.76 -1.62 -11.93
C LEU A 4 12.65 -1.96 -10.45
N ALA A 5 12.33 -0.97 -9.59
CA ALA A 5 12.08 -1.18 -8.18
C ALA A 5 10.86 -2.08 -7.94
N ILE A 6 9.74 -1.84 -8.63
CA ILE A 6 8.54 -2.68 -8.57
C ILE A 6 8.87 -4.12 -8.97
N LEU A 7 9.64 -4.29 -10.04
CA LEU A 7 10.03 -5.61 -10.56
C LEU A 7 10.95 -6.34 -9.58
N ILE A 8 11.93 -5.66 -8.99
CA ILE A 8 12.83 -6.22 -7.98
C ILE A 8 12.05 -6.61 -6.72
N ILE A 9 11.20 -5.72 -6.18
CA ILE A 9 10.38 -6.01 -5.01
C ILE A 9 9.47 -7.20 -5.29
N GLY A 10 8.86 -7.27 -6.48
CA GLY A 10 8.03 -8.38 -6.90
C GLY A 10 8.77 -9.70 -6.97
N ILE A 11 9.97 -9.70 -7.55
CA ILE A 11 10.83 -10.90 -7.64
C ILE A 11 11.24 -11.36 -6.23
N ILE A 12 11.68 -10.43 -5.40
CA ILE A 12 12.07 -10.71 -4.01
C ILE A 12 10.87 -11.29 -3.23
N PHE A 13 9.70 -10.71 -3.39
CA PHE A 13 8.47 -11.15 -2.73
C PHE A 13 8.07 -12.57 -3.13
N VAL A 14 8.10 -12.89 -4.43
CA VAL A 14 7.83 -14.25 -4.94
C VAL A 14 8.88 -15.24 -4.46
N PHE A 15 10.16 -14.85 -4.46
CA PHE A 15 11.28 -15.73 -4.11
C PHE A 15 11.35 -16.04 -2.62
N ILE A 16 11.18 -15.04 -1.75
CA ILE A 16 11.25 -15.21 -0.29
C ILE A 16 10.07 -16.01 0.24
N ASN A 17 8.87 -15.77 -0.30
CA ASN A 17 7.67 -16.41 0.24
C ASN A 17 7.30 -17.74 -0.44
N ASN A 18 8.05 -18.18 -1.48
CA ASN A 18 7.69 -19.36 -2.28
C ASN A 18 6.19 -19.31 -2.72
N ILE A 19 5.72 -18.09 -3.04
CA ILE A 19 4.33 -17.76 -3.32
C ILE A 19 4.11 -17.78 -4.84
N ASN A 20 2.96 -18.29 -5.27
CA ASN A 20 2.55 -18.25 -6.66
C ASN A 20 2.56 -16.80 -7.20
N TYR A 21 3.06 -16.58 -8.42
CA TYR A 21 3.06 -15.27 -9.10
C TYR A 21 1.69 -14.57 -9.10
N LYS A 22 0.60 -15.33 -8.94
CA LYS A 22 -0.77 -14.81 -8.84
C LYS A 22 -0.95 -13.82 -7.67
N TYR A 23 -0.31 -14.07 -6.54
CA TYR A 23 -0.38 -13.15 -5.38
C TYR A 23 0.28 -11.82 -5.70
N PHE A 24 1.40 -11.86 -6.44
CA PHE A 24 2.07 -10.64 -6.88
C PHE A 24 1.19 -9.82 -7.83
N VAL A 25 0.58 -10.45 -8.82
CA VAL A 25 -0.33 -9.76 -9.76
C VAL A 25 -1.53 -9.16 -9.03
N VAL A 26 -2.10 -9.89 -8.08
CA VAL A 26 -3.23 -9.42 -7.27
C VAL A 26 -2.83 -8.24 -6.37
N SER A 27 -1.60 -8.20 -5.86
CA SER A 27 -1.10 -7.08 -5.06
C SER A 27 -0.85 -5.80 -5.86
N LEU A 28 -0.56 -5.92 -7.15
CA LEU A 28 -0.28 -4.74 -7.99
C LEU A 28 -1.47 -3.78 -8.08
N VAL A 29 -2.69 -4.29 -8.15
CA VAL A 29 -3.89 -3.48 -8.33
C VAL A 29 -4.11 -2.51 -7.15
N PRO A 30 -4.19 -2.98 -5.87
CA PRO A 30 -4.37 -2.10 -4.72
C PRO A 30 -3.17 -1.18 -4.46
N ASN A 31 -1.98 -1.48 -5.01
CA ASN A 31 -0.81 -0.64 -4.88
C ASN A 31 -0.73 0.46 -5.95
N ILE A 32 -1.09 0.13 -7.18
CA ILE A 32 -1.01 1.06 -8.31
C ILE A 32 -2.17 2.08 -8.28
N LEU A 33 -3.38 1.65 -7.93
CA LEU A 33 -4.56 2.53 -7.91
C LEU A 33 -4.41 3.72 -6.96
N PRO A 34 -3.97 3.56 -5.69
CA PRO A 34 -3.74 4.69 -4.79
C PRO A 34 -2.71 5.67 -5.35
N LEU A 35 -1.64 5.16 -5.97
CA LEU A 35 -0.59 6.00 -6.55
C LEU A 35 -1.14 6.89 -7.66
N PHE A 36 -1.89 6.31 -8.60
CA PHE A 36 -2.53 7.08 -9.68
C PHE A 36 -3.60 8.03 -9.16
N SER A 37 -4.39 7.62 -8.17
CA SER A 37 -5.38 8.48 -7.52
C SER A 37 -4.71 9.69 -6.86
N CYS A 38 -3.58 9.46 -6.19
CA CYS A 38 -2.79 10.50 -5.56
C CYS A 38 -2.21 11.48 -6.59
N LEU A 39 -1.63 10.96 -7.67
CA LEU A 39 -1.14 11.78 -8.79
C LEU A 39 -2.27 12.62 -9.42
N GLY A 40 -3.45 12.04 -9.60
CA GLY A 40 -4.62 12.74 -10.12
C GLY A 40 -5.07 13.88 -9.21
N ILE A 41 -5.15 13.65 -7.91
CA ILE A 41 -5.49 14.67 -6.91
C ILE A 41 -4.45 15.80 -6.95
N PHE A 42 -3.16 15.49 -7.01
CA PHE A 42 -2.09 16.49 -7.07
C PHE A 42 -2.18 17.34 -8.34
N ALA A 43 -2.47 16.73 -9.49
CA ALA A 43 -2.66 17.44 -10.75
C ALA A 43 -3.85 18.41 -10.66
N LEU A 44 -4.96 18.03 -10.01
CA LEU A 44 -6.13 18.87 -9.80
C LEU A 44 -5.85 20.07 -8.89
N PHE A 45 -4.99 19.92 -7.89
CA PHE A 45 -4.57 21.00 -7.00
C PHE A 45 -3.43 21.86 -7.56
N GLY A 46 -2.99 21.61 -8.80
CA GLY A 46 -1.94 22.39 -9.45
C GLY A 46 -0.54 22.22 -8.87
N PHE A 47 -0.29 21.13 -8.17
CA PHE A 47 1.05 20.82 -7.68
C PHE A 47 1.94 20.35 -8.83
N TYR A 48 3.06 21.03 -9.04
CA TYR A 48 4.02 20.65 -10.07
C TYR A 48 4.87 19.45 -9.65
N LEU A 49 5.11 18.54 -10.61
CA LEU A 49 6.07 17.46 -10.43
C LEU A 49 7.49 18.05 -10.42
N SER A 50 7.99 18.30 -9.23
CA SER A 50 9.39 18.63 -8.98
C SER A 50 10.22 17.37 -8.69
N LEU A 51 11.54 17.49 -8.76
CA LEU A 51 12.44 16.39 -8.38
C LEU A 51 12.20 15.96 -6.92
N SER A 52 11.95 16.92 -6.02
CA SER A 52 11.63 16.65 -4.61
C SER A 52 10.34 15.84 -4.48
N ASN A 53 9.29 16.19 -5.24
CA ASN A 53 8.03 15.45 -5.22
C ASN A 53 8.18 14.03 -5.78
N ALA A 54 9.07 13.81 -6.75
CA ALA A 54 9.36 12.47 -7.26
C ALA A 54 9.97 11.55 -6.19
N PHE A 55 10.85 12.07 -5.33
CA PHE A 55 11.36 11.32 -4.18
C PHE A 55 10.27 11.01 -3.16
N ILE A 56 9.39 11.97 -2.89
CA ILE A 56 8.24 11.78 -1.99
C ILE A 56 7.35 10.64 -2.50
N PHE A 57 7.00 10.64 -3.79
CA PHE A 57 6.22 9.56 -4.38
C PHE A 57 6.90 8.20 -4.29
N ALA A 58 8.22 8.13 -4.41
CA ALA A 58 8.96 6.87 -4.26
C ALA A 58 8.88 6.32 -2.82
N ILE A 59 8.97 7.20 -1.81
CA ILE A 59 8.84 6.83 -0.40
C ILE A 59 7.42 6.36 -0.09
N VAL A 60 6.42 7.13 -0.55
CA VAL A 60 5.00 6.82 -0.37
C VAL A 60 4.64 5.50 -1.03
N PHE A 61 5.16 5.24 -2.23
CA PHE A 61 4.95 3.97 -2.90
C PHE A 61 5.48 2.79 -2.08
N GLY A 62 6.68 2.92 -1.50
CA GLY A 62 7.24 1.90 -0.61
C GLY A 62 6.34 1.61 0.59
N LEU A 63 5.77 2.65 1.19
CA LEU A 63 4.84 2.54 2.32
C LEU A 63 3.55 1.80 1.94
N ILE A 64 2.95 2.14 0.80
CA ILE A 64 1.73 1.49 0.29
C ILE A 64 1.96 0.01 0.03
N VAL A 65 3.10 -0.34 -0.58
CA VAL A 65 3.46 -1.73 -0.88
C VAL A 65 3.63 -2.55 0.39
N ASP A 66 4.20 -1.96 1.44
CA ASP A 66 4.44 -2.65 2.72
C ASP A 66 3.14 -3.15 3.35
N ASP A 67 2.11 -2.32 3.43
CA ASP A 67 0.79 -2.69 3.97
C ASP A 67 0.16 -3.85 3.19
N SER A 68 0.15 -3.78 1.87
CA SER A 68 -0.38 -4.85 1.00
C SER A 68 0.41 -6.16 1.14
N VAL A 69 1.73 -6.09 1.28
CA VAL A 69 2.60 -7.26 1.50
C VAL A 69 2.28 -7.94 2.82
N HIS A 70 2.04 -7.18 3.88
CA HIS A 70 1.64 -7.71 5.18
C HIS A 70 0.32 -8.48 5.10
N ILE A 71 -0.70 -7.94 4.44
CA ILE A 71 -2.01 -8.58 4.29
C ILE A 71 -1.89 -9.87 3.46
N ILE A 72 -1.18 -9.83 2.33
CA ILE A 72 -1.00 -10.99 1.45
C ILE A 72 -0.19 -12.09 2.14
N SER A 73 0.84 -11.72 2.88
CA SER A 73 1.66 -12.67 3.63
C SER A 73 0.82 -13.39 4.69
N ALA A 74 0.02 -12.66 5.47
CA ALA A 74 -0.88 -13.23 6.46
C ALA A 74 -1.91 -14.18 5.83
N TYR A 75 -2.51 -13.77 4.69
CA TYR A 75 -3.43 -14.61 3.94
C TYR A 75 -2.75 -15.88 3.43
N SER A 76 -1.57 -15.77 2.83
CA SER A 76 -0.81 -16.91 2.32
C SER A 76 -0.45 -17.92 3.42
N ILE A 77 -0.01 -17.43 4.58
CA ILE A 77 0.29 -18.27 5.74
C ILE A 77 -0.96 -19.01 6.23
N SER A 78 -2.09 -18.32 6.29
CA SER A 78 -3.37 -18.90 6.69
C SER A 78 -3.82 -20.01 5.72
N ARG A 79 -3.67 -19.79 4.42
CA ARG A 79 -3.97 -20.79 3.38
C ARG A 79 -3.05 -22.01 3.44
N ARG A 80 -1.77 -21.82 3.73
CA ARG A 80 -0.81 -22.94 3.92
C ARG A 80 -1.16 -23.82 5.12
N ARG A 81 -1.93 -23.32 6.08
CA ARG A 81 -2.46 -24.09 7.22
C ARG A 81 -3.77 -24.80 6.90
N ASN A 82 -4.10 -24.99 5.61
CA ASN A 82 -5.31 -25.65 5.10
C ASN A 82 -6.62 -24.99 5.55
N LYS A 83 -6.61 -23.71 5.91
CA LYS A 83 -7.84 -22.95 6.19
C LYS A 83 -8.59 -22.65 4.89
N SER A 84 -9.92 -22.58 4.97
CA SER A 84 -10.75 -22.16 3.86
C SER A 84 -10.44 -20.73 3.43
N ILE A 85 -10.94 -20.32 2.25
CA ILE A 85 -10.76 -18.93 1.77
C ILE A 85 -11.41 -17.95 2.75
N GLN A 86 -12.61 -18.25 3.21
CA GLN A 86 -13.35 -17.39 4.14
C GLN A 86 -12.63 -17.26 5.49
N GLU A 87 -12.19 -18.37 6.07
CA GLU A 87 -11.41 -18.35 7.32
C GLU A 87 -10.10 -17.61 7.20
N SER A 88 -9.44 -17.68 6.03
CA SER A 88 -8.18 -16.96 5.78
C SER A 88 -8.40 -15.46 5.68
N ILE A 89 -9.48 -15.02 5.03
CA ILE A 89 -9.86 -13.61 4.96
C ILE A 89 -10.27 -13.09 6.33
N GLN A 90 -11.08 -13.84 7.07
CA GLN A 90 -11.49 -13.46 8.42
C GLN A 90 -10.27 -13.32 9.35
N HIS A 91 -9.33 -14.25 9.28
CA HIS A 91 -8.09 -14.17 10.05
C HIS A 91 -7.27 -12.92 9.71
N CYS A 92 -7.23 -12.51 8.43
CA CYS A 92 -6.59 -11.26 8.04
C CYS A 92 -7.34 -10.04 8.58
N GLN A 93 -8.68 -10.06 8.54
CA GLN A 93 -9.52 -8.96 9.05
C GLN A 93 -9.33 -8.76 10.56
N GLU A 94 -9.30 -9.83 11.32
CA GLU A 94 -9.19 -9.75 12.78
C GLU A 94 -7.80 -9.34 13.27
N ASN A 95 -6.73 -9.73 12.57
CA ASN A 95 -5.37 -9.53 13.05
C ASN A 95 -4.59 -8.50 12.22
N THR A 96 -4.57 -8.64 10.90
CA THR A 96 -3.69 -7.86 10.04
C THR A 96 -4.28 -6.50 9.71
N PHE A 97 -5.58 -6.40 9.43
CA PHE A 97 -6.21 -5.12 9.12
C PHE A 97 -6.16 -4.15 10.30
N HIS A 98 -6.35 -4.65 11.53
CA HIS A 98 -6.17 -3.84 12.71
C HIS A 98 -4.74 -3.29 12.85
N ALA A 99 -3.74 -4.08 12.46
CA ALA A 99 -2.35 -3.62 12.47
C ALA A 99 -2.14 -2.51 11.42
N VAL A 100 -2.59 -2.73 10.17
CA VAL A 100 -2.47 -1.75 9.07
C VAL A 100 -3.22 -0.44 9.39
N ILE A 101 -4.40 -0.51 9.97
CA ILE A 101 -5.14 0.69 10.41
C ILE A 101 -4.34 1.46 11.47
N LYS A 102 -3.73 0.75 12.43
CA LYS A 102 -2.91 1.39 13.49
C LYS A 102 -1.65 2.04 12.91
N THR A 103 -0.94 1.38 11.98
CA THR A 103 0.24 1.93 11.33
C THR A 103 -0.11 3.18 10.53
N THR A 104 -1.17 3.14 9.74
CA THR A 104 -1.67 4.30 8.99
C THR A 104 -2.04 5.45 9.92
N PHE A 105 -2.72 5.18 11.04
CA PHE A 105 -3.05 6.20 12.02
C PHE A 105 -1.79 6.84 12.64
N VAL A 106 -0.79 6.04 13.00
CA VAL A 106 0.49 6.54 13.51
C VAL A 106 1.19 7.44 12.50
N ILE A 107 1.19 7.05 11.22
CA ILE A 107 1.77 7.85 10.15
C ILE A 107 1.06 9.20 10.03
N ILE A 108 -0.27 9.21 10.01
CA ILE A 108 -1.06 10.44 9.92
C ILE A 108 -0.75 11.37 11.11
N VAL A 109 -0.77 10.85 12.33
CA VAL A 109 -0.49 11.63 13.53
C VAL A 109 0.93 12.17 13.55
N SER A 110 1.92 11.37 13.12
CA SER A 110 3.33 11.77 13.06
C SER A 110 3.59 12.86 12.02
N LEU A 111 2.89 12.83 10.89
CA LEU A 111 3.07 13.80 9.80
C LEU A 111 2.17 15.03 9.96
N PHE A 112 1.16 14.96 10.82
CA PHE A 112 0.20 16.05 11.00
C PHE A 112 0.86 17.40 11.33
N PRO A 113 1.85 17.50 12.24
CA PRO A 113 2.53 18.77 12.51
C PRO A 113 3.26 19.34 11.28
N LEU A 114 3.71 18.49 10.37
CA LEU A 114 4.46 18.93 9.18
C LEU A 114 3.56 19.63 8.14
N LEU A 115 2.23 19.47 8.22
CA LEU A 115 1.28 20.20 7.38
C LEU A 115 1.39 21.72 7.59
N PHE A 116 1.77 22.15 8.78
CA PHE A 116 1.91 23.55 9.17
C PHE A 116 3.33 24.09 8.97
N SER A 117 4.21 23.31 8.34
CA SER A 117 5.57 23.74 8.08
C SER A 117 5.62 24.91 7.10
N GLN A 118 6.46 25.88 7.37
CA GLN A 118 6.72 27.00 6.46
C GLN A 118 7.54 26.58 5.24
N PHE A 119 8.19 25.41 5.30
CA PHE A 119 8.93 24.85 4.17
C PHE A 119 7.97 24.10 3.24
N THR A 120 7.76 24.63 2.05
CA THR A 120 6.83 24.09 1.05
C THR A 120 7.07 22.59 0.75
N SER A 121 8.33 22.17 0.65
CA SER A 121 8.65 20.76 0.36
C SER A 121 8.26 19.84 1.52
N ILE A 122 8.36 20.30 2.77
CA ILE A 122 8.00 19.50 3.95
C ILE A 122 6.48 19.40 4.09
N SER A 123 5.77 20.50 3.91
CA SER A 123 4.29 20.48 3.94
C SER A 123 3.73 19.64 2.79
N GLN A 124 4.29 19.74 1.58
CA GLN A 124 3.91 18.89 0.45
C GLN A 124 4.15 17.41 0.73
N LEU A 125 5.29 17.04 1.34
CA LEU A 125 5.55 15.67 1.78
C LEU A 125 4.43 15.16 2.69
N ALA A 126 4.05 15.94 3.69
CA ALA A 126 2.99 15.55 4.62
C ALA A 126 1.64 15.39 3.91
N TYR A 127 1.23 16.35 3.06
CA TYR A 127 -0.01 16.26 2.29
C TYR A 127 -0.04 15.01 1.40
N ILE A 128 1.02 14.78 0.64
CA ILE A 128 1.13 13.65 -0.28
C ILE A 128 1.03 12.32 0.50
N THR A 129 1.83 12.19 1.55
CA THR A 129 1.93 10.94 2.29
C THR A 129 0.64 10.62 3.03
N ILE A 130 0.03 11.60 3.71
CA ILE A 130 -1.24 11.40 4.43
C ILE A 130 -2.36 11.02 3.46
N THR A 131 -2.49 11.75 2.36
CA THR A 131 -3.53 11.47 1.35
C THR A 131 -3.35 10.08 0.74
N ALA A 132 -2.13 9.74 0.37
CA ALA A 132 -1.80 8.44 -0.20
C ALA A 132 -2.04 7.29 0.79
N ALA A 133 -1.66 7.47 2.06
CA ALA A 133 -1.88 6.45 3.09
C ALA A 133 -3.37 6.18 3.34
N ILE A 134 -4.20 7.23 3.36
CA ILE A 134 -5.65 7.08 3.51
C ILE A 134 -6.26 6.34 2.31
N ILE A 135 -5.88 6.73 1.10
CA ILE A 135 -6.38 6.11 -0.13
C ILE A 135 -5.94 4.64 -0.17
N ALA A 136 -4.66 4.35 0.11
CA ALA A 136 -4.13 3.01 0.14
C ALA A 136 -4.87 2.13 1.16
N LEU A 137 -5.10 2.62 2.37
CA LEU A 137 -5.85 1.91 3.40
C LEU A 137 -7.26 1.52 2.92
N ILE A 138 -7.96 2.43 2.23
CA ILE A 138 -9.28 2.16 1.68
C ILE A 138 -9.21 1.03 0.64
N PHE A 139 -8.25 1.08 -0.29
CA PHE A 139 -8.08 0.05 -1.31
C PHE A 139 -7.65 -1.29 -0.71
N ASP A 140 -6.77 -1.30 0.27
CA ASP A 140 -6.31 -2.52 0.93
C ASP A 140 -7.43 -3.20 1.73
N ILE A 141 -8.28 -2.44 2.41
CA ILE A 141 -9.40 -2.99 3.17
C ILE A 141 -10.53 -3.48 2.27
N LEU A 142 -10.87 -2.73 1.20
CA LEU A 142 -12.01 -3.04 0.35
C LEU A 142 -11.65 -3.94 -0.83
N LEU A 143 -10.60 -3.60 -1.56
CA LEU A 143 -10.30 -4.23 -2.84
C LEU A 143 -9.47 -5.51 -2.68
N LEU A 144 -8.49 -5.51 -1.78
CA LEU A 144 -7.57 -6.64 -1.63
C LEU A 144 -8.27 -7.93 -1.23
N PRO A 145 -9.20 -7.98 -0.24
CA PRO A 145 -9.90 -9.21 0.11
C PRO A 145 -10.76 -9.76 -1.03
N ILE A 146 -11.39 -8.88 -1.80
CA ILE A 146 -12.21 -9.26 -2.96
C ILE A 146 -11.33 -9.90 -4.04
N LEU A 147 -10.16 -9.31 -4.32
CA LEU A 147 -9.22 -9.84 -5.29
C LEU A 147 -8.63 -11.18 -4.85
N LEU A 148 -8.28 -11.32 -3.56
CA LEU A 148 -7.79 -12.57 -3.00
C LEU A 148 -8.84 -13.68 -3.10
N ALA A 149 -10.10 -13.39 -2.77
CA ALA A 149 -11.19 -14.36 -2.86
C ALA A 149 -11.48 -14.80 -4.29
N LYS A 150 -11.36 -13.89 -5.26
CA LYS A 150 -11.73 -14.14 -6.67
C LYS A 150 -10.60 -14.83 -7.46
N TYR A 151 -9.36 -14.42 -7.28
CA TYR A 151 -8.23 -14.83 -8.13
C TYR A 151 -7.33 -15.90 -7.51
N ILE A 152 -7.39 -16.10 -6.20
CA ILE A 152 -6.55 -17.04 -5.49
C ILE A 152 -7.43 -18.12 -4.86
N ARG A 153 -7.93 -19.00 -5.73
CA ARG A 153 -8.63 -20.24 -5.33
C ARG A 153 -7.65 -21.37 -5.08
#